data_b24dd445cf9da8a852f5b3671e660bbf
#
_entry.id   b24dd445cf9da8a852f5b3671e660bbf
#
_cell.length_a   1.000
_cell.length_b   1.000
_cell.length_c   1.000
_cell.angle_alpha   90.00
_cell.angle_beta   90.00
_cell.angle_gamma   90.00
#
_symmetry.space_group_name_H-M   'P 1'
#
loop_
_entity.id
_entity.type
_entity.pdbx_description
1 polymer ?
#
loop_
_entity_poly.entity_id
_entity_poly.type
_entity_poly.pdbx_seq_one_letter_code
_entity_poly.pdbx_strand_id
1 'polypeptide(L)'
;MNETNAGRREIALLVGVHTPDQPEADFLEALDELALLTDTSGADVAGRVVQNLPRIQSSTYVGSGKVKEIAAAVEKYGADLIVVNDDLTTVQTRNLNKELQVEKINLKIVDRSGLILDIFARRARSSQARAQVELAQLEYLRSRLTRAWTHLERQKGGIGMRGPGETQIETDRRMIGKRISVLKEHLQKVDQQRTTQRKARTDQTRVALVGYTNAGKSTLMNTMSDAGVLAEDRLFATLDATTRQIALAPNKPVLLADTVGFIRKLPHALVESFKSTLDEVREADVLLHVVDVTHRAFEDHVAVVRETLAELGASDKPTLMVYNKVDALDDPGVIEALTAEAAAAGQPAVFISAARGIGLDRLRETTLGLVEADYSDHTALLPMAEAKSRAYLHSVAEVLAEDAGLATDAFDDAAPVLPVFRVRYRASAKNAPDLDRMLGRFEALRWVEPDPAAEPSGDGAEADREAAPEAAREADPAR
;
A
#
# COMPACT_ATOMS: atom_id res chain seq x y z
N MET A 1 14.93 -36.99 13.03
CA MET A 1 14.77 -36.00 14.10
C MET A 1 16.05 -35.19 14.09
N ASN A 2 16.09 -34.08 13.34
CA ASN A 2 17.18 -33.15 13.42
C ASN A 2 16.73 -32.05 14.36
N GLU A 3 17.42 -31.95 15.49
CA GLU A 3 17.34 -30.78 16.39
C GLU A 3 17.75 -29.55 15.55
N THR A 4 16.77 -28.83 15.09
CA THR A 4 16.96 -27.53 14.46
C THR A 4 17.56 -26.61 15.51
N ASN A 5 18.70 -25.99 15.18
CA ASN A 5 19.37 -24.88 15.87
C ASN A 5 18.38 -23.71 16.12
N ALA A 6 17.49 -23.87 17.06
CA ALA A 6 16.57 -22.83 17.49
C ALA A 6 17.35 -21.78 18.29
N GLY A 7 17.99 -20.82 17.58
CA GLY A 7 18.65 -19.70 18.25
C GLY A 7 19.84 -19.09 17.50
N ARG A 8 20.45 -19.77 16.50
CA ARG A 8 21.56 -19.20 15.72
C ARG A 8 21.02 -18.60 14.42
N ARG A 9 21.39 -17.36 14.13
CA ARG A 9 21.13 -16.77 12.80
C ARG A 9 21.98 -17.49 11.76
N GLU A 10 21.43 -17.75 10.58
CA GLU A 10 22.17 -18.34 9.45
C GLU A 10 23.22 -17.35 8.96
N ILE A 11 24.38 -17.85 8.57
CA ILE A 11 25.47 -17.04 8.00
C ILE A 11 25.32 -17.04 6.49
N ALA A 12 25.17 -15.86 5.89
CA ALA A 12 24.92 -15.68 4.48
C ALA A 12 26.14 -15.09 3.73
N LEU A 13 26.39 -15.62 2.53
CA LEU A 13 27.33 -15.06 1.55
C LEU A 13 26.53 -14.47 0.40
N LEU A 14 26.71 -13.17 0.11
CA LEU A 14 26.06 -12.51 -1.01
C LEU A 14 26.86 -12.71 -2.28
N VAL A 15 26.17 -13.01 -3.40
CA VAL A 15 26.79 -13.21 -4.70
C VAL A 15 26.11 -12.31 -5.74
N GLY A 16 26.89 -11.50 -6.46
CA GLY A 16 26.40 -10.61 -7.50
C GLY A 16 27.27 -10.63 -8.75
N VAL A 17 26.63 -10.41 -9.90
CA VAL A 17 27.31 -10.20 -11.18
C VAL A 17 27.02 -8.78 -11.65
N HIS A 18 28.09 -8.00 -11.84
CA HIS A 18 28.00 -6.69 -12.46
C HIS A 18 28.22 -6.82 -13.96
N THR A 19 27.30 -6.24 -14.75
CA THR A 19 27.37 -6.18 -16.20
C THR A 19 27.53 -4.74 -16.67
N PRO A 20 28.16 -4.49 -17.85
CA PRO A 20 28.40 -3.13 -18.36
C PRO A 20 27.13 -2.30 -18.62
N ASP A 21 25.99 -2.95 -18.74
CA ASP A 21 24.68 -2.32 -18.98
C ASP A 21 24.14 -1.61 -17.70
N GLN A 22 24.73 -1.92 -16.53
CA GLN A 22 24.31 -1.35 -15.25
C GLN A 22 25.43 -0.45 -14.70
N PRO A 23 25.14 0.79 -14.28
CA PRO A 23 26.10 1.62 -13.55
C PRO A 23 26.62 0.90 -12.29
N GLU A 24 27.90 1.07 -11.99
CA GLU A 24 28.52 0.43 -10.82
C GLU A 24 27.86 0.87 -9.50
N ALA A 25 27.45 2.14 -9.41
CA ALA A 25 26.75 2.67 -8.25
C ALA A 25 25.44 1.93 -7.98
N ASP A 26 24.64 1.69 -9.03
CA ASP A 26 23.36 0.98 -8.93
C ASP A 26 23.55 -0.50 -8.57
N PHE A 27 24.63 -1.11 -9.05
CA PHE A 27 24.98 -2.47 -8.70
C PHE A 27 25.37 -2.60 -7.23
N LEU A 28 26.19 -1.68 -6.72
CA LEU A 28 26.60 -1.66 -5.32
C LEU A 28 25.38 -1.43 -4.40
N GLU A 29 24.51 -0.50 -4.76
CA GLU A 29 23.27 -0.25 -4.04
C GLU A 29 22.36 -1.48 -4.02
N ALA A 30 22.22 -2.19 -5.15
CA ALA A 30 21.45 -3.43 -5.21
C ALA A 30 22.02 -4.52 -4.28
N LEU A 31 23.34 -4.55 -4.08
CA LEU A 31 23.98 -5.45 -3.11
C LEU A 31 23.77 -5.00 -1.66
N ASP A 32 23.75 -3.69 -1.40
CA ASP A 32 23.43 -3.15 -0.08
C ASP A 32 21.97 -3.44 0.29
N GLU A 33 21.05 -3.26 -0.65
CA GLU A 33 19.64 -3.65 -0.48
C GLU A 33 19.51 -5.16 -0.25
N LEU A 34 20.26 -6.00 -0.97
CA LEU A 34 20.28 -7.45 -0.74
C LEU A 34 20.78 -7.80 0.65
N ALA A 35 21.74 -7.06 1.19
CA ALA A 35 22.22 -7.24 2.56
C ALA A 35 21.12 -6.92 3.58
N LEU A 36 20.37 -5.83 3.38
CA LEU A 36 19.23 -5.47 4.23
C LEU A 36 18.08 -6.50 4.15
N LEU A 37 17.82 -7.03 2.95
CA LEU A 37 16.85 -8.13 2.77
C LEU A 37 17.31 -9.38 3.53
N THR A 38 18.59 -9.72 3.46
CA THR A 38 19.16 -10.88 4.13
C THR A 38 19.07 -10.74 5.65
N ASP A 39 19.39 -9.57 6.21
CA ASP A 39 19.20 -9.28 7.64
C ASP A 39 17.72 -9.36 8.04
N THR A 40 16.83 -8.81 7.22
CA THR A 40 15.37 -8.87 7.45
C THR A 40 14.86 -10.31 7.45
N SER A 41 15.45 -11.19 6.65
CA SER A 41 15.14 -12.64 6.66
C SER A 41 15.66 -13.39 7.89
N GLY A 42 16.50 -12.75 8.71
CA GLY A 42 17.07 -13.31 9.93
C GLY A 42 18.40 -14.04 9.71
N ALA A 43 19.14 -13.71 8.64
CA ALA A 43 20.49 -14.20 8.39
C ALA A 43 21.52 -13.07 8.51
N ASP A 44 22.74 -13.40 8.92
CA ASP A 44 23.85 -12.46 9.06
C ASP A 44 24.77 -12.51 7.82
N VAL A 45 25.06 -11.36 7.21
CA VAL A 45 25.92 -11.27 6.03
C VAL A 45 27.38 -11.32 6.45
N ALA A 46 28.08 -12.40 6.10
CA ALA A 46 29.51 -12.57 6.42
C ALA A 46 30.45 -12.05 5.32
N GLY A 47 29.99 -11.92 4.09
CA GLY A 47 30.81 -11.44 2.98
C GLY A 47 30.03 -11.28 1.68
N ARG A 48 30.72 -10.69 0.70
CA ARG A 48 30.22 -10.48 -0.66
C ARG A 48 31.21 -11.02 -1.67
N VAL A 49 30.74 -11.72 -2.68
CA VAL A 49 31.51 -12.20 -3.81
C VAL A 49 30.92 -11.59 -5.09
N VAL A 50 31.71 -10.77 -5.76
CA VAL A 50 31.28 -10.04 -6.96
C VAL A 50 32.12 -10.50 -8.15
N GLN A 51 31.48 -10.55 -9.32
CA GLN A 51 32.14 -10.78 -10.58
C GLN A 51 31.68 -9.78 -11.63
N ASN A 52 32.66 -9.16 -12.33
CA ASN A 52 32.35 -8.36 -13.51
C ASN A 52 32.35 -9.28 -14.73
N LEU A 53 31.24 -9.32 -15.44
CA LEU A 53 31.05 -10.12 -16.65
C LEU A 53 30.35 -9.29 -17.74
N PRO A 54 30.69 -9.48 -19.02
CA PRO A 54 29.98 -8.87 -20.13
C PRO A 54 28.51 -9.34 -20.21
N ARG A 55 28.23 -10.57 -19.74
CA ARG A 55 26.90 -11.18 -19.62
C ARG A 55 26.89 -12.24 -18.54
N ILE A 56 25.74 -12.38 -17.86
CA ILE A 56 25.50 -13.44 -16.88
C ILE A 56 25.66 -14.81 -17.56
N GLN A 57 26.40 -15.72 -16.90
CA GLN A 57 26.61 -17.08 -17.42
C GLN A 57 25.30 -17.89 -17.37
N SER A 58 24.90 -18.43 -18.52
CA SER A 58 23.65 -19.20 -18.64
C SER A 58 23.68 -20.53 -17.87
N SER A 59 24.87 -21.08 -17.63
CA SER A 59 25.05 -22.37 -16.94
C SER A 59 25.08 -22.25 -15.41
N THR A 60 25.80 -21.29 -14.88
CA THR A 60 26.17 -21.22 -13.45
C THR A 60 26.01 -19.82 -12.86
N TYR A 61 25.41 -18.84 -13.57
CA TYR A 61 25.29 -17.45 -13.18
C TYR A 61 26.64 -16.70 -13.15
N VAL A 62 27.69 -17.30 -12.57
CA VAL A 62 29.08 -16.83 -12.52
C VAL A 62 30.00 -17.74 -13.32
N GLY A 63 31.22 -17.30 -13.61
CA GLY A 63 32.25 -18.14 -14.27
C GLY A 63 32.74 -19.27 -13.38
N SER A 64 33.26 -20.36 -13.96
CA SER A 64 33.73 -21.55 -13.24
C SER A 64 34.81 -21.26 -12.21
N GLY A 65 35.71 -20.32 -12.50
CA GLY A 65 36.73 -19.86 -11.52
C GLY A 65 36.09 -19.18 -10.32
N LYS A 66 35.03 -18.40 -10.53
CA LYS A 66 34.31 -17.72 -9.47
C LYS A 66 33.48 -18.70 -8.60
N VAL A 67 32.99 -19.80 -9.17
CA VAL A 67 32.33 -20.85 -8.37
C VAL A 67 33.30 -21.45 -7.34
N LYS A 68 34.59 -21.67 -7.73
CA LYS A 68 35.62 -22.12 -6.78
C LYS A 68 35.92 -21.10 -5.68
N GLU A 69 35.92 -19.82 -6.03
CA GLU A 69 36.10 -18.71 -5.07
C GLU A 69 34.90 -18.63 -4.10
N ILE A 70 33.69 -18.84 -4.59
CA ILE A 70 32.47 -18.92 -3.75
C ILE A 70 32.63 -20.11 -2.79
N ALA A 71 33.02 -21.29 -3.26
CA ALA A 71 33.23 -22.47 -2.41
C ALA A 71 34.25 -22.21 -1.29
N ALA A 72 35.39 -21.58 -1.64
CA ALA A 72 36.40 -21.20 -0.65
C ALA A 72 35.88 -20.14 0.36
N ALA A 73 35.05 -19.19 -0.10
CA ALA A 73 34.42 -18.18 0.76
C ALA A 73 33.40 -18.82 1.71
N VAL A 74 32.58 -19.76 1.22
CA VAL A 74 31.64 -20.54 2.07
C VAL A 74 32.38 -21.26 3.19
N GLU A 75 33.47 -21.94 2.87
CA GLU A 75 34.30 -22.61 3.88
C GLU A 75 34.96 -21.62 4.86
N LYS A 76 35.53 -20.53 4.34
CA LYS A 76 36.18 -19.49 5.14
C LYS A 76 35.25 -18.84 6.16
N TYR A 77 34.05 -18.51 5.75
CA TYR A 77 33.07 -17.81 6.60
C TYR A 77 32.13 -18.76 7.36
N GLY A 78 32.18 -20.06 7.07
CA GLY A 78 31.21 -21.02 7.61
C GLY A 78 29.78 -20.69 7.19
N ALA A 79 29.59 -20.29 5.93
CA ALA A 79 28.29 -19.86 5.46
C ALA A 79 27.32 -21.03 5.29
N ASP A 80 26.11 -20.83 5.80
CA ASP A 80 24.97 -21.78 5.70
C ASP A 80 24.11 -21.48 4.47
N LEU A 81 24.22 -20.24 3.94
CA LEU A 81 23.36 -19.68 2.91
C LEU A 81 24.16 -18.87 1.87
N ILE A 82 23.87 -19.08 0.60
CA ILE A 82 24.27 -18.19 -0.48
C ILE A 82 23.03 -17.43 -0.95
N VAL A 83 23.12 -16.11 -1.01
CA VAL A 83 22.07 -15.24 -1.55
C VAL A 83 22.56 -14.57 -2.82
N VAL A 84 21.83 -14.81 -3.92
CA VAL A 84 22.18 -14.30 -5.24
C VAL A 84 21.32 -13.07 -5.57
N ASN A 85 21.96 -12.00 -6.09
CA ASN A 85 21.30 -10.71 -6.34
C ASN A 85 20.27 -10.72 -7.47
N ASP A 86 20.33 -11.71 -8.35
CA ASP A 86 19.43 -11.87 -9.50
C ASP A 86 18.64 -13.16 -9.39
N ASP A 87 17.57 -13.28 -10.18
CA ASP A 87 16.81 -14.51 -10.26
C ASP A 87 17.59 -15.60 -10.99
N LEU A 88 17.72 -16.75 -10.37
CA LEU A 88 18.39 -17.89 -10.95
C LEU A 88 17.43 -18.70 -11.82
N THR A 89 17.89 -19.07 -13.00
CA THR A 89 17.21 -20.09 -13.80
C THR A 89 17.35 -21.47 -13.13
N THR A 90 16.44 -22.37 -13.44
CA THR A 90 16.48 -23.77 -12.94
C THR A 90 17.79 -24.47 -13.30
N VAL A 91 18.38 -24.15 -14.47
CA VAL A 91 19.68 -24.71 -14.93
C VAL A 91 20.81 -24.16 -14.05
N GLN A 92 20.83 -22.86 -13.80
CA GLN A 92 21.84 -22.23 -12.96
C GLN A 92 21.77 -22.77 -11.52
N THR A 93 20.59 -22.82 -10.92
CA THR A 93 20.40 -23.37 -9.58
C THR A 93 20.89 -24.81 -9.47
N ARG A 94 20.53 -25.67 -10.43
CA ARG A 94 20.96 -27.07 -10.44
C ARG A 94 22.47 -27.20 -10.58
N ASN A 95 23.09 -26.45 -11.49
CA ASN A 95 24.51 -26.54 -11.74
C ASN A 95 25.33 -25.99 -10.56
N LEU A 96 24.89 -24.87 -9.96
CA LEU A 96 25.49 -24.33 -8.74
C LEU A 96 25.40 -25.33 -7.59
N ASN A 97 24.23 -25.94 -7.35
CA ASN A 97 24.06 -26.96 -6.33
C ASN A 97 25.02 -28.15 -6.52
N LYS A 98 25.22 -28.57 -7.77
CA LYS A 98 26.12 -29.68 -8.12
C LYS A 98 27.58 -29.30 -7.91
N GLU A 99 28.00 -28.15 -8.42
CA GLU A 99 29.41 -27.68 -8.36
C GLU A 99 29.83 -27.33 -6.93
N LEU A 100 28.97 -26.71 -6.15
CA LEU A 100 29.21 -26.38 -4.73
C LEU A 100 28.91 -27.56 -3.78
N GLN A 101 28.48 -28.71 -4.29
CA GLN A 101 28.16 -29.91 -3.50
C GLN A 101 27.21 -29.62 -2.30
N VAL A 102 26.20 -28.81 -2.54
CA VAL A 102 25.28 -28.25 -1.56
C VAL A 102 24.70 -29.29 -0.59
N GLU A 103 24.32 -30.46 -1.13
CA GLU A 103 23.75 -31.57 -0.31
C GLU A 103 24.76 -32.14 0.70
N LYS A 104 26.07 -32.12 0.38
CA LYS A 104 27.10 -32.66 1.27
C LYS A 104 27.44 -31.74 2.45
N ILE A 105 27.33 -30.43 2.23
CA ILE A 105 27.73 -29.42 3.23
C ILE A 105 26.51 -28.70 3.83
N ASN A 106 25.28 -29.16 3.54
CA ASN A 106 24.01 -28.57 4.01
C ASN A 106 23.91 -27.04 3.72
N LEU A 107 24.46 -26.62 2.57
CA LEU A 107 24.43 -25.23 2.11
C LEU A 107 23.13 -24.95 1.37
N LYS A 108 22.52 -23.79 1.58
CA LYS A 108 21.33 -23.35 0.85
C LYS A 108 21.72 -22.32 -0.20
N ILE A 109 21.11 -22.37 -1.38
CA ILE A 109 21.24 -21.32 -2.41
C ILE A 109 19.85 -20.72 -2.64
N VAL A 110 19.74 -19.43 -2.38
CA VAL A 110 18.49 -18.67 -2.55
C VAL A 110 18.77 -17.48 -3.46
N ASP A 111 17.91 -17.21 -4.40
CA ASP A 111 17.97 -16.00 -5.20
C ASP A 111 17.13 -14.89 -4.59
N ARG A 112 17.20 -13.69 -5.18
CA ARG A 112 16.48 -12.51 -4.69
C ARG A 112 14.99 -12.73 -4.53
N SER A 113 14.34 -13.34 -5.53
CA SER A 113 12.91 -13.67 -5.49
C SER A 113 12.57 -14.66 -4.38
N GLY A 114 13.36 -15.70 -4.19
CA GLY A 114 13.19 -16.67 -3.11
C GLY A 114 13.32 -16.02 -1.71
N LEU A 115 14.31 -15.12 -1.56
CA LEU A 115 14.52 -14.40 -0.31
C LEU A 115 13.33 -13.48 0.03
N ILE A 116 12.81 -12.72 -0.94
CA ILE A 116 11.65 -11.87 -0.76
C ILE A 116 10.43 -12.70 -0.38
N LEU A 117 10.20 -13.84 -1.04
CA LEU A 117 9.12 -14.77 -0.70
C LEU A 117 9.20 -15.31 0.72
N ASP A 118 10.41 -15.61 1.21
CA ASP A 118 10.64 -16.05 2.59
C ASP A 118 10.33 -14.94 3.60
N ILE A 119 10.74 -13.71 3.34
CA ILE A 119 10.41 -12.54 4.18
C ILE A 119 8.89 -12.38 4.25
N PHE A 120 8.21 -12.46 3.12
CA PHE A 120 6.75 -12.32 3.05
C PHE A 120 6.03 -13.44 3.79
N ALA A 121 6.50 -14.68 3.69
CA ALA A 121 5.92 -15.81 4.42
C ALA A 121 5.97 -15.62 5.95
N ARG A 122 7.03 -15.01 6.45
CA ARG A 122 7.18 -14.70 7.89
C ARG A 122 6.33 -13.49 8.32
N ARG A 123 6.06 -12.55 7.41
CA ARG A 123 5.32 -11.31 7.70
C ARG A 123 3.81 -11.43 7.51
N ALA A 124 3.33 -12.36 6.69
CA ALA A 124 1.92 -12.58 6.42
C ALA A 124 1.14 -12.94 7.69
N ARG A 125 0.24 -12.06 8.13
CA ARG A 125 -0.58 -12.26 9.34
C ARG A 125 -2.01 -12.66 9.01
N SER A 126 -2.63 -12.02 8.02
CA SER A 126 -3.99 -12.35 7.61
C SER A 126 -4.05 -13.68 6.85
N SER A 127 -5.20 -14.35 6.87
CA SER A 127 -5.43 -15.56 6.10
C SER A 127 -5.29 -15.35 4.60
N GLN A 128 -5.66 -14.16 4.13
CA GLN A 128 -5.53 -13.76 2.72
C GLN A 128 -4.07 -13.58 2.35
N ALA A 129 -3.29 -12.78 3.09
CA ALA A 129 -1.86 -12.59 2.80
C ALA A 129 -1.11 -13.93 2.83
N ARG A 130 -1.40 -14.81 3.79
CA ARG A 130 -0.82 -16.16 3.82
C ARG A 130 -1.16 -16.96 2.57
N ALA A 131 -2.42 -16.93 2.11
CA ALA A 131 -2.82 -17.63 0.90
C ALA A 131 -2.15 -17.05 -0.36
N GLN A 132 -1.98 -15.73 -0.43
CA GLN A 132 -1.28 -15.04 -1.52
C GLN A 132 0.20 -15.41 -1.56
N VAL A 133 0.88 -15.36 -0.41
CA VAL A 133 2.30 -15.74 -0.30
C VAL A 133 2.49 -17.22 -0.61
N GLU A 134 1.64 -18.10 -0.09
CA GLU A 134 1.68 -19.53 -0.39
C GLU A 134 1.50 -19.79 -1.89
N LEU A 135 0.57 -19.07 -2.53
CA LEU A 135 0.37 -19.16 -3.98
C LEU A 135 1.64 -18.78 -4.75
N ALA A 136 2.24 -17.62 -4.41
CA ALA A 136 3.47 -17.16 -5.05
C ALA A 136 4.65 -18.12 -4.83
N GLN A 137 4.81 -18.64 -3.61
CA GLN A 137 5.83 -19.66 -3.30
C GLN A 137 5.63 -20.96 -4.12
N LEU A 138 4.40 -21.42 -4.25
CA LEU A 138 4.11 -22.62 -5.02
C LEU A 138 4.32 -22.41 -6.53
N GLU A 139 4.01 -21.24 -7.07
CA GLU A 139 4.29 -20.90 -8.47
C GLU A 139 5.79 -20.79 -8.72
N TYR A 140 6.55 -20.17 -7.82
CA TYR A 140 7.99 -20.12 -7.85
C TYR A 140 8.62 -21.54 -7.80
N LEU A 141 8.19 -22.39 -6.88
CA LEU A 141 8.64 -23.77 -6.77
C LEU A 141 8.27 -24.58 -8.01
N ARG A 142 7.03 -24.45 -8.51
CA ARG A 142 6.57 -25.16 -9.71
C ARG A 142 7.44 -24.86 -10.93
N SER A 143 7.85 -23.60 -11.13
CA SER A 143 8.72 -23.22 -12.23
C SER A 143 10.10 -23.91 -12.15
N ARG A 144 10.57 -24.21 -10.94
CA ARG A 144 11.87 -24.85 -10.68
C ARG A 144 11.82 -26.37 -10.75
N LEU A 145 10.72 -26.99 -10.34
CA LEU A 145 10.50 -28.44 -10.45
C LEU A 145 10.41 -28.94 -11.91
N THR A 146 9.91 -28.10 -12.82
CA THR A 146 9.64 -28.53 -14.21
C THR A 146 10.88 -28.85 -15.04
N ARG A 147 12.04 -28.33 -14.70
CA ARG A 147 13.26 -28.45 -15.54
C ARG A 147 14.43 -29.15 -14.87
N ALA A 148 14.37 -29.43 -13.59
CA ALA A 148 15.49 -30.02 -12.86
C ALA A 148 15.72 -31.51 -13.16
N TRP A 149 14.72 -32.22 -13.68
CA TRP A 149 14.68 -33.69 -13.69
C TRP A 149 14.65 -34.36 -15.07
N THR A 150 14.58 -33.60 -16.15
CA THR A 150 14.60 -34.17 -17.54
C THR A 150 15.89 -34.93 -17.86
N HIS A 151 16.94 -34.80 -17.03
CA HIS A 151 18.21 -35.52 -17.24
C HIS A 151 18.27 -36.89 -16.57
N LEU A 152 17.44 -37.20 -15.57
CA LEU A 152 17.36 -38.52 -14.97
C LEU A 152 16.64 -39.54 -15.90
N GLU A 153 15.78 -39.02 -16.77
CA GLU A 153 15.13 -39.85 -17.82
C GLU A 153 16.12 -40.42 -18.82
N ARG A 154 17.21 -39.70 -19.13
CA ARG A 154 18.20 -40.15 -20.13
C ARG A 154 19.24 -41.14 -19.59
N GLN A 155 19.38 -41.29 -18.27
CA GLN A 155 20.46 -42.10 -17.69
C GLN A 155 20.07 -43.54 -17.35
N LYS A 156 18.79 -43.91 -17.45
CA LYS A 156 18.33 -45.32 -17.34
C LYS A 156 17.52 -45.68 -18.58
N GLY A 157 18.25 -46.01 -19.65
CA GLY A 157 17.67 -46.51 -20.86
C GLY A 157 17.05 -47.89 -20.66
N GLY A 158 15.86 -48.03 -21.16
CA GLY A 158 15.09 -49.25 -21.27
C GLY A 158 13.66 -48.91 -21.62
N ILE A 159 13.21 -49.32 -22.82
CA ILE A 159 11.83 -49.19 -23.25
C ILE A 159 10.93 -49.91 -22.22
N GLY A 160 10.19 -49.15 -21.40
CA GLY A 160 9.11 -49.69 -20.57
C GLY A 160 9.26 -49.65 -19.05
N MET A 161 10.35 -49.16 -18.47
CA MET A 161 10.45 -49.00 -17.00
C MET A 161 10.43 -47.51 -16.60
N ARG A 162 9.28 -47.02 -16.15
CA ARG A 162 9.15 -45.79 -15.37
C ARG A 162 9.83 -46.01 -14.02
N GLY A 163 10.93 -45.33 -13.76
CA GLY A 163 11.61 -45.41 -12.45
C GLY A 163 10.74 -44.80 -11.31
N PRO A 164 10.86 -45.29 -10.06
CA PRO A 164 10.08 -44.77 -8.91
C PRO A 164 10.24 -43.26 -8.66
N GLY A 165 11.29 -42.62 -9.19
CA GLY A 165 11.50 -41.18 -9.10
C GLY A 165 10.59 -40.33 -10.01
N GLU A 166 10.22 -40.83 -11.21
CA GLU A 166 9.31 -40.12 -12.14
C GLU A 166 7.91 -39.98 -11.55
N THR A 167 7.40 -41.06 -10.96
CA THR A 167 6.05 -41.07 -10.37
C THR A 167 5.96 -40.13 -9.15
N GLN A 168 7.02 -39.95 -8.39
CA GLN A 168 7.01 -39.08 -7.21
C GLN A 168 6.98 -37.60 -7.62
N ILE A 169 7.77 -37.21 -8.61
CA ILE A 169 7.82 -35.82 -9.11
C ILE A 169 6.52 -35.45 -9.81
N GLU A 170 5.98 -36.35 -10.62
CA GLU A 170 4.69 -36.12 -11.29
C GLU A 170 3.56 -36.02 -10.27
N THR A 171 3.65 -36.77 -9.20
CA THR A 171 2.73 -36.68 -8.04
C THR A 171 2.87 -35.38 -7.31
N ASP A 172 4.09 -34.94 -6.98
CA ASP A 172 4.37 -33.67 -6.30
C ASP A 172 3.91 -32.49 -7.15
N ARG A 173 4.19 -32.52 -8.44
CA ARG A 173 3.74 -31.52 -9.42
C ARG A 173 2.23 -31.43 -9.51
N ARG A 174 1.54 -32.58 -9.50
CA ARG A 174 0.08 -32.64 -9.49
C ARG A 174 -0.49 -32.11 -8.18
N MET A 175 0.15 -32.41 -7.03
CA MET A 175 -0.26 -31.89 -5.71
C MET A 175 -0.09 -30.38 -5.66
N ILE A 176 1.04 -29.85 -6.10
CA ILE A 176 1.29 -28.41 -6.19
C ILE A 176 0.26 -27.74 -7.12
N GLY A 177 0.01 -28.32 -8.30
CA GLY A 177 -0.99 -27.81 -9.24
C GLY A 177 -2.40 -27.74 -8.63
N LYS A 178 -2.82 -28.80 -7.92
CA LYS A 178 -4.11 -28.81 -7.19
C LYS A 178 -4.15 -27.73 -6.09
N ARG A 179 -3.07 -27.58 -5.32
CA ARG A 179 -3.01 -26.58 -4.27
C ARG A 179 -3.09 -25.16 -4.82
N ILE A 180 -2.40 -24.88 -5.93
CA ILE A 180 -2.50 -23.61 -6.65
C ILE A 180 -3.94 -23.33 -7.08
N SER A 181 -4.65 -24.31 -7.66
CA SER A 181 -6.05 -24.13 -8.06
C SER A 181 -6.96 -23.80 -6.87
N VAL A 182 -6.83 -24.52 -5.76
CA VAL A 182 -7.60 -24.29 -4.53
C VAL A 182 -7.33 -22.89 -3.96
N LEU A 183 -6.06 -22.45 -3.95
CA LEU A 183 -5.70 -21.11 -3.46
C LEU A 183 -6.28 -20.02 -4.38
N LYS A 184 -6.22 -20.18 -5.69
CA LYS A 184 -6.81 -19.25 -6.64
C LYS A 184 -8.32 -19.10 -6.45
N GLU A 185 -9.04 -20.22 -6.30
CA GLU A 185 -10.48 -20.20 -6.01
C GLU A 185 -10.78 -19.52 -4.65
N HIS A 186 -9.97 -19.79 -3.64
CA HIS A 186 -10.13 -19.15 -2.33
C HIS A 186 -9.96 -17.63 -2.42
N LEU A 187 -8.88 -17.17 -3.06
CA LEU A 187 -8.61 -15.75 -3.25
C LEU A 187 -9.70 -15.06 -4.06
N GLN A 188 -10.19 -15.70 -5.11
CA GLN A 188 -11.29 -15.17 -5.92
C GLN A 188 -12.58 -14.97 -5.11
N LYS A 189 -12.92 -15.90 -4.20
CA LYS A 189 -14.07 -15.77 -3.30
C LYS A 189 -13.88 -14.60 -2.31
N VAL A 190 -12.67 -14.45 -1.76
CA VAL A 190 -12.33 -13.33 -0.86
C VAL A 190 -12.47 -11.99 -1.58
N ASP A 191 -12.00 -11.88 -2.83
CA ASP A 191 -12.12 -10.66 -3.63
C ASP A 191 -13.59 -10.30 -3.92
N GLN A 192 -14.43 -11.29 -4.24
CA GLN A 192 -15.87 -11.08 -4.41
C GLN A 192 -16.55 -10.57 -3.14
N GLN A 193 -16.22 -11.15 -1.98
CA GLN A 193 -16.74 -10.70 -0.68
C GLN A 193 -16.29 -9.27 -0.37
N ARG A 194 -15.02 -8.94 -0.61
CA ARG A 194 -14.50 -7.59 -0.43
C ARG A 194 -15.20 -6.58 -1.34
N THR A 195 -15.38 -6.90 -2.61
CA THR A 195 -16.09 -6.04 -3.56
C THR A 195 -17.51 -5.74 -3.07
N THR A 196 -18.19 -6.72 -2.49
CA THR A 196 -19.54 -6.53 -1.92
C THR A 196 -19.52 -5.64 -0.67
N GLN A 197 -18.56 -5.86 0.25
CA GLN A 197 -18.40 -5.04 1.45
C GLN A 197 -17.96 -3.60 1.13
N ARG A 198 -17.14 -3.43 0.09
CA ARG A 198 -16.64 -2.14 -0.40
C ARG A 198 -17.76 -1.28 -0.98
N LYS A 199 -18.71 -1.88 -1.72
CA LYS A 199 -19.89 -1.17 -2.24
C LYS A 199 -20.74 -0.53 -1.13
N ALA A 200 -20.73 -1.09 0.08
CA ALA A 200 -21.41 -0.53 1.23
C ALA A 200 -20.65 0.65 1.90
N ARG A 201 -19.40 0.93 1.50
CA ARG A 201 -18.53 1.99 2.05
C ARG A 201 -18.09 3.00 0.98
N THR A 202 -18.89 3.17 -0.07
CA THR A 202 -18.54 3.97 -1.26
C THR A 202 -18.43 5.46 -0.93
N ASP A 203 -18.95 5.91 0.19
CA ASP A 203 -19.10 7.34 0.53
C ASP A 203 -17.89 7.96 1.23
N GLN A 204 -16.87 7.16 1.56
CA GLN A 204 -15.68 7.66 2.26
C GLN A 204 -14.51 7.87 1.30
N THR A 205 -13.89 9.05 1.39
CA THR A 205 -12.65 9.37 0.66
C THR A 205 -11.51 8.47 1.13
N ARG A 206 -10.76 7.93 0.19
CA ARG A 206 -9.65 7.00 0.43
C ARG A 206 -8.33 7.60 -0.01
N VAL A 207 -7.37 7.57 0.88
CA VAL A 207 -5.99 8.00 0.64
C VAL A 207 -5.06 6.81 0.85
N ALA A 208 -4.18 6.52 -0.10
CA ALA A 208 -3.24 5.41 0.05
C ALA A 208 -1.79 5.92 0.12
N LEU A 209 -1.04 5.37 1.08
CA LEU A 209 0.40 5.55 1.19
C LEU A 209 1.09 4.60 0.22
N VAL A 210 1.83 5.12 -0.73
CA VAL A 210 2.67 4.37 -1.66
C VAL A 210 4.11 4.82 -1.52
N GLY A 211 5.07 3.98 -1.90
CA GLY A 211 6.48 4.34 -1.81
C GLY A 211 7.37 3.12 -1.60
N TYR A 212 8.66 3.34 -1.72
CA TYR A 212 9.66 2.29 -1.57
C TYR A 212 9.65 1.68 -0.16
N THR A 213 10.22 0.47 0.00
CA THR A 213 10.39 -0.13 1.32
C THR A 213 11.22 0.79 2.21
N ASN A 214 10.88 0.84 3.49
CA ASN A 214 11.56 1.68 4.49
C ASN A 214 11.51 3.21 4.24
N ALA A 215 10.64 3.71 3.34
CA ALA A 215 10.44 5.15 3.14
C ALA A 215 9.71 5.83 4.33
N GLY A 216 9.20 5.06 5.29
CA GLY A 216 8.52 5.57 6.48
C GLY A 216 7.00 5.63 6.38
N LYS A 217 6.37 4.87 5.45
CA LYS A 217 4.90 4.81 5.28
C LYS A 217 4.16 4.43 6.55
N SER A 218 4.55 3.34 7.19
CA SER A 218 3.91 2.85 8.43
C SER A 218 4.15 3.78 9.61
N THR A 219 5.30 4.45 9.67
CA THR A 219 5.59 5.51 10.64
C THR A 219 4.63 6.68 10.44
N LEU A 220 4.47 7.14 9.20
CA LEU A 220 3.56 8.22 8.84
C LEU A 220 2.11 7.85 9.20
N MET A 221 1.66 6.64 8.85
CA MET A 221 0.35 6.11 9.23
C MET A 221 0.12 6.19 10.74
N ASN A 222 1.08 5.73 11.53
CA ASN A 222 0.97 5.74 13.00
C ASN A 222 0.90 7.17 13.55
N THR A 223 1.73 8.07 13.05
CA THR A 223 1.77 9.45 13.51
C THR A 223 0.51 10.22 13.11
N MET A 224 -0.04 9.99 11.92
CA MET A 224 -1.29 10.65 11.48
C MET A 224 -2.54 10.09 12.17
N SER A 225 -2.51 8.84 12.65
CA SER A 225 -3.66 8.18 13.30
C SER A 225 -3.59 8.17 14.83
N ASP A 226 -2.62 8.88 15.43
CA ASP A 226 -2.36 8.90 16.88
C ASP A 226 -2.25 7.50 17.51
N ALA A 227 -1.91 6.50 16.69
CA ALA A 227 -1.80 5.13 17.14
C ALA A 227 -0.36 4.86 17.56
N GLY A 228 -0.11 4.72 18.84
CA GLY A 228 1.19 4.41 19.43
C GLY A 228 1.78 3.03 19.09
N VAL A 229 1.64 2.56 17.85
CA VAL A 229 2.19 1.28 17.39
C VAL A 229 3.61 1.49 16.90
N LEU A 230 4.55 0.71 17.44
CA LEU A 230 5.96 0.74 17.02
C LEU A 230 6.08 0.38 15.53
N ALA A 231 6.63 1.30 14.74
CA ALA A 231 7.06 1.02 13.38
C ALA A 231 8.45 0.35 13.44
N GLU A 232 8.60 -0.77 12.75
CA GLU A 232 9.90 -1.45 12.67
C GLU A 232 10.73 -0.84 11.53
N ASP A 233 12.00 -0.53 11.81
CA ASP A 233 12.99 -0.09 10.80
C ASP A 233 13.55 -1.31 10.06
N ARG A 234 12.69 -1.97 9.28
CA ARG A 234 13.02 -3.15 8.48
C ARG A 234 12.28 -3.13 7.17
N LEU A 235 12.88 -3.72 6.15
CA LEU A 235 12.23 -3.88 4.84
C LEU A 235 10.95 -4.72 4.99
N PHE A 236 9.89 -4.34 4.28
CA PHE A 236 8.58 -5.02 4.33
C PHE A 236 7.99 -5.15 5.74
N ALA A 237 8.08 -4.09 6.54
CA ALA A 237 7.46 -4.04 7.86
C ALA A 237 5.94 -4.27 7.77
N THR A 238 5.30 -3.75 6.71
CA THR A 238 3.88 -3.94 6.39
C THR A 238 3.73 -4.81 5.15
N LEU A 239 3.03 -5.93 5.29
CA LEU A 239 2.63 -6.81 4.18
C LEU A 239 1.11 -6.82 4.00
N ASP A 240 0.36 -6.85 5.10
CA ASP A 240 -1.08 -6.71 5.10
C ASP A 240 -1.45 -5.23 5.05
N ALA A 241 -2.22 -4.81 4.04
CA ALA A 241 -2.71 -3.44 3.98
C ALA A 241 -3.55 -3.13 5.23
N THR A 242 -3.21 -2.05 5.89
CA THR A 242 -3.92 -1.58 7.08
C THR A 242 -4.61 -0.28 6.75
N THR A 243 -5.92 -0.20 6.99
CA THR A 243 -6.70 1.02 6.76
C THR A 243 -7.12 1.62 8.10
N ARG A 244 -6.94 2.92 8.26
CA ARG A 244 -7.35 3.67 9.45
C ARG A 244 -8.08 4.93 9.06
N GLN A 245 -9.05 5.31 9.87
CA GLN A 245 -9.69 6.59 9.72
C GLN A 245 -8.84 7.67 10.38
N ILE A 246 -8.56 8.74 9.65
CA ILE A 246 -7.86 9.92 10.13
C ILE A 246 -8.68 11.17 9.80
N ALA A 247 -8.46 12.27 10.51
CA ALA A 247 -9.06 13.55 10.18
C ALA A 247 -8.02 14.44 9.46
N LEU A 248 -8.34 14.89 8.24
CA LEU A 248 -7.54 15.90 7.54
C LEU A 248 -7.86 17.31 8.06
N ALA A 249 -9.13 17.55 8.42
CA ALA A 249 -9.62 18.73 9.10
C ALA A 249 -10.77 18.34 10.04
N PRO A 250 -11.24 19.23 10.95
CA PRO A 250 -12.49 19.01 11.69
C PRO A 250 -13.61 18.67 10.71
N ASN A 251 -14.34 17.60 10.93
CA ASN A 251 -15.43 17.09 10.08
C ASN A 251 -15.02 16.55 8.68
N LYS A 252 -13.72 16.31 8.44
CA LYS A 252 -13.24 15.71 7.19
C LYS A 252 -12.49 14.39 7.47
N PRO A 253 -13.21 13.32 7.86
CA PRO A 253 -12.60 12.02 8.03
C PRO A 253 -12.31 11.38 6.67
N VAL A 254 -11.11 10.80 6.53
CA VAL A 254 -10.71 10.01 5.37
C VAL A 254 -10.16 8.66 5.81
N LEU A 255 -10.23 7.68 4.93
CA LEU A 255 -9.58 6.39 5.15
C LEU A 255 -8.14 6.44 4.60
N LEU A 256 -7.16 6.35 5.49
CA LEU A 256 -5.76 6.24 5.12
C LEU A 256 -5.35 4.77 5.11
N ALA A 257 -4.84 4.28 3.98
CA ALA A 257 -4.37 2.92 3.80
C ALA A 257 -2.84 2.89 3.74
N ASP A 258 -2.20 2.09 4.61
CA ASP A 258 -0.78 1.74 4.50
C ASP A 258 -0.65 0.52 3.59
N THR A 259 0.21 0.61 2.58
CA THR A 259 0.40 -0.45 1.58
C THR A 259 1.77 -1.10 1.69
N VAL A 260 1.94 -2.23 1.01
CA VAL A 260 3.23 -2.91 0.90
C VAL A 260 4.24 -1.99 0.25
N GLY A 261 5.46 -1.93 0.80
CA GLY A 261 6.55 -1.18 0.20
C GLY A 261 7.01 -1.79 -1.12
N PHE A 262 7.24 -0.96 -2.13
CA PHE A 262 7.82 -1.39 -3.39
C PHE A 262 9.34 -1.59 -3.26
N ILE A 263 9.90 -2.41 -4.11
CA ILE A 263 11.32 -2.73 -4.15
C ILE A 263 11.74 -3.01 -5.60
N ARG A 264 13.00 -2.79 -5.93
CA ARG A 264 13.55 -3.16 -7.25
C ARG A 264 13.43 -4.66 -7.51
N LYS A 265 13.14 -5.06 -8.74
CA LYS A 265 13.02 -6.46 -9.18
C LYS A 265 12.02 -7.26 -8.32
N LEU A 266 10.85 -6.66 -8.02
CA LEU A 266 9.78 -7.39 -7.35
C LEU A 266 9.36 -8.57 -8.24
N PRO A 267 9.29 -9.81 -7.72
CA PRO A 267 8.87 -10.95 -8.52
C PRO A 267 7.47 -10.74 -9.11
N HIS A 268 7.31 -10.92 -10.44
CA HIS A 268 6.01 -10.76 -11.11
C HIS A 268 4.91 -11.66 -10.52
N ALA A 269 5.27 -12.87 -10.08
CA ALA A 269 4.35 -13.78 -9.39
C ALA A 269 3.80 -13.16 -8.09
N LEU A 270 4.61 -12.33 -7.39
CA LEU A 270 4.16 -11.58 -6.23
C LEU A 270 3.23 -10.44 -6.61
N VAL A 271 3.57 -9.62 -7.60
CA VAL A 271 2.71 -8.53 -8.06
C VAL A 271 1.33 -9.07 -8.42
N GLU A 272 1.27 -10.20 -9.14
CA GLU A 272 0.01 -10.84 -9.52
C GLU A 272 -0.75 -11.40 -8.32
N SER A 273 -0.06 -12.04 -7.37
CA SER A 273 -0.67 -12.59 -6.15
C SER A 273 -1.15 -11.49 -5.19
N PHE A 274 -0.48 -10.34 -5.15
CA PHE A 274 -0.80 -9.21 -4.29
C PHE A 274 -1.72 -8.17 -4.94
N LYS A 275 -2.25 -8.40 -6.14
CA LYS A 275 -3.20 -7.48 -6.79
C LYS A 275 -4.30 -7.02 -5.84
N SER A 276 -4.87 -7.92 -5.04
CA SER A 276 -5.95 -7.57 -4.10
C SER A 276 -5.49 -6.76 -2.88
N THR A 277 -4.22 -6.82 -2.50
CA THR A 277 -3.63 -5.94 -1.46
C THR A 277 -3.28 -4.58 -2.05
N LEU A 278 -2.90 -4.56 -3.33
CA LEU A 278 -2.64 -3.35 -4.12
C LEU A 278 -3.95 -2.72 -4.66
N ASP A 279 -5.11 -3.38 -4.51
CA ASP A 279 -6.41 -2.79 -4.82
C ASP A 279 -6.69 -1.53 -3.99
N GLU A 280 -6.16 -1.42 -2.76
CA GLU A 280 -6.26 -0.19 -1.97
C GLU A 280 -5.60 1.01 -2.70
N VAL A 281 -4.54 0.78 -3.48
CA VAL A 281 -3.90 1.79 -4.34
C VAL A 281 -4.81 2.12 -5.53
N ARG A 282 -5.41 1.10 -6.16
CA ARG A 282 -6.31 1.27 -7.31
C ARG A 282 -7.61 1.97 -6.95
N GLU A 283 -8.08 1.80 -5.73
CA GLU A 283 -9.34 2.36 -5.22
C GLU A 283 -9.15 3.69 -4.50
N ALA A 284 -7.91 4.08 -4.20
CA ALA A 284 -7.63 5.37 -3.57
C ALA A 284 -8.05 6.53 -4.48
N ASP A 285 -8.61 7.58 -3.88
CA ASP A 285 -8.94 8.83 -4.54
C ASP A 285 -7.67 9.71 -4.68
N VAL A 286 -6.75 9.62 -3.71
CA VAL A 286 -5.46 10.34 -3.68
C VAL A 286 -4.35 9.39 -3.24
N LEU A 287 -3.17 9.50 -3.86
CA LEU A 287 -1.96 8.78 -3.47
C LEU A 287 -0.99 9.73 -2.75
N LEU A 288 -0.43 9.28 -1.63
CA LEU A 288 0.68 9.92 -0.95
C LEU A 288 1.95 9.10 -1.25
N HIS A 289 2.77 9.60 -2.17
CA HIS A 289 4.02 8.94 -2.54
C HIS A 289 5.11 9.33 -1.56
N VAL A 290 5.36 8.48 -0.57
CA VAL A 290 6.34 8.68 0.49
C VAL A 290 7.73 8.30 0.00
N VAL A 291 8.67 9.25 0.08
CA VAL A 291 10.05 9.13 -0.40
C VAL A 291 11.00 9.40 0.75
N ASP A 292 11.98 8.53 0.96
CA ASP A 292 13.09 8.77 1.87
C ASP A 292 14.11 9.67 1.16
N VAL A 293 14.11 10.96 1.47
CA VAL A 293 14.97 11.96 0.81
C VAL A 293 16.44 11.86 1.23
N THR A 294 16.75 11.10 2.29
CA THR A 294 18.13 10.89 2.74
C THR A 294 18.87 9.81 1.97
N HIS A 295 18.13 9.00 1.21
CA HIS A 295 18.72 7.91 0.43
C HIS A 295 19.34 8.44 -0.86
N ARG A 296 20.59 8.05 -1.17
CA ARG A 296 21.30 8.56 -2.34
C ARG A 296 20.60 8.31 -3.68
N ALA A 297 19.88 7.20 -3.80
CA ALA A 297 19.13 6.81 -5.00
C ALA A 297 17.63 7.01 -4.82
N PHE A 298 17.20 8.04 -4.10
CA PHE A 298 15.76 8.28 -3.90
C PHE A 298 15.02 8.55 -5.23
N GLU A 299 15.69 9.15 -6.21
CA GLU A 299 15.11 9.38 -7.54
C GLU A 299 14.79 8.06 -8.27
N ASP A 300 15.70 7.08 -8.19
CA ASP A 300 15.46 5.74 -8.72
C ASP A 300 14.34 5.02 -7.98
N HIS A 301 14.26 5.19 -6.66
CA HIS A 301 13.13 4.67 -5.88
C HIS A 301 11.81 5.27 -6.33
N VAL A 302 11.78 6.58 -6.64
CA VAL A 302 10.62 7.25 -7.22
C VAL A 302 10.26 6.65 -8.58
N ALA A 303 11.25 6.41 -9.44
CA ALA A 303 11.04 5.80 -10.75
C ALA A 303 10.45 4.39 -10.64
N VAL A 304 10.99 3.53 -9.79
CA VAL A 304 10.46 2.16 -9.53
C VAL A 304 9.01 2.18 -9.05
N VAL A 305 8.68 3.10 -8.14
CA VAL A 305 7.31 3.24 -7.64
C VAL A 305 6.37 3.69 -8.75
N ARG A 306 6.77 4.67 -9.58
CA ARG A 306 5.97 5.14 -10.73
C ARG A 306 5.73 4.04 -11.75
N GLU A 307 6.74 3.24 -12.08
CA GLU A 307 6.62 2.10 -12.98
C GLU A 307 5.61 1.08 -12.43
N THR A 308 5.72 0.73 -11.15
CA THR A 308 4.78 -0.20 -10.51
C THR A 308 3.35 0.36 -10.47
N LEU A 309 3.17 1.67 -10.22
CA LEU A 309 1.86 2.32 -10.28
C LEU A 309 1.26 2.27 -11.70
N ALA A 310 2.10 2.39 -12.74
CA ALA A 310 1.68 2.22 -14.12
C ALA A 310 1.21 0.79 -14.43
N GLU A 311 1.94 -0.22 -13.98
CA GLU A 311 1.54 -1.64 -14.10
C GLU A 311 0.21 -1.93 -13.38
N LEU A 312 -0.07 -1.22 -12.30
CA LEU A 312 -1.32 -1.33 -11.55
C LEU A 312 -2.48 -0.54 -12.16
N GLY A 313 -2.23 0.29 -13.18
CA GLY A 313 -3.24 1.18 -13.76
C GLY A 313 -3.66 2.31 -12.81
N ALA A 314 -2.73 2.82 -12.01
CA ALA A 314 -2.95 3.89 -11.03
C ALA A 314 -2.17 5.18 -11.33
N SER A 315 -1.61 5.32 -12.54
CA SER A 315 -0.81 6.49 -12.95
C SER A 315 -1.59 7.79 -13.00
N ASP A 316 -2.89 7.71 -13.30
CA ASP A 316 -3.75 8.89 -13.51
C ASP A 316 -4.29 9.48 -12.20
N LYS A 317 -3.96 8.87 -11.06
CA LYS A 317 -4.47 9.31 -9.77
C LYS A 317 -3.74 10.57 -9.28
N PRO A 318 -4.48 11.51 -8.65
CA PRO A 318 -3.87 12.63 -7.96
C PRO A 318 -2.82 12.13 -6.96
N THR A 319 -1.57 12.55 -7.14
CA THR A 319 -0.46 12.05 -6.33
C THR A 319 0.29 13.21 -5.69
N LEU A 320 0.41 13.19 -4.36
CA LEU A 320 1.22 14.10 -3.58
C LEU A 320 2.59 13.47 -3.29
N MET A 321 3.66 14.14 -3.66
CA MET A 321 5.01 13.74 -3.27
C MET A 321 5.26 14.11 -1.81
N VAL A 322 5.60 13.13 -1.00
CA VAL A 322 5.85 13.30 0.44
C VAL A 322 7.30 12.94 0.72
N TYR A 323 8.17 13.95 0.70
CA TYR A 323 9.59 13.80 1.00
C TYR A 323 9.76 13.68 2.51
N ASN A 324 10.05 12.47 2.98
CA ASN A 324 10.15 12.10 4.39
C ASN A 324 11.60 12.05 4.86
N LYS A 325 11.80 12.06 6.18
CA LYS A 325 13.08 12.01 6.91
C LYS A 325 13.93 13.27 6.75
N VAL A 326 13.28 14.43 6.55
CA VAL A 326 14.00 15.71 6.40
C VAL A 326 14.82 16.11 7.64
N ASP A 327 14.52 15.52 8.80
CA ASP A 327 15.26 15.71 10.03
C ASP A 327 16.67 15.08 10.02
N ALA A 328 16.95 14.22 9.08
CA ALA A 328 18.25 13.56 8.88
C ALA A 328 19.00 14.10 7.65
N LEU A 329 18.52 15.17 7.00
CA LEU A 329 19.25 15.86 5.95
C LEU A 329 20.35 16.73 6.52
N ASP A 330 21.56 16.58 6.00
CA ASP A 330 22.70 17.41 6.37
C ASP A 330 22.68 18.77 5.66
N ASP A 331 22.10 18.84 4.44
CA ASP A 331 22.03 20.06 3.63
C ASP A 331 20.57 20.54 3.41
N PRO A 332 20.17 21.67 3.99
CA PRO A 332 18.86 22.26 3.76
C PRO A 332 18.60 22.67 2.30
N GLY A 333 19.64 22.91 1.50
CA GLY A 333 19.54 23.28 0.09
C GLY A 333 18.86 22.23 -0.76
N VAL A 334 18.89 20.96 -0.34
CA VAL A 334 18.16 19.87 -1.00
C VAL A 334 16.66 20.12 -1.00
N ILE A 335 16.10 20.65 0.09
CA ILE A 335 14.66 20.96 0.18
C ILE A 335 14.28 22.07 -0.80
N GLU A 336 15.11 23.10 -0.92
CA GLU A 336 14.88 24.21 -1.85
C GLU A 336 14.93 23.74 -3.30
N ALA A 337 15.92 22.92 -3.65
CA ALA A 337 16.08 22.35 -4.99
C ALA A 337 14.87 21.47 -5.37
N LEU A 338 14.47 20.54 -4.50
CA LEU A 338 13.32 19.67 -4.74
C LEU A 338 11.99 20.44 -4.77
N THR A 339 11.87 21.52 -4.00
CA THR A 339 10.69 22.40 -4.05
C THR A 339 10.59 23.08 -5.41
N ALA A 340 11.71 23.61 -5.92
CA ALA A 340 11.76 24.26 -7.23
C ALA A 340 11.46 23.27 -8.36
N GLU A 341 12.00 22.05 -8.29
CA GLU A 341 11.76 20.99 -9.26
C GLU A 341 10.29 20.56 -9.27
N ALA A 342 9.72 20.30 -8.10
CA ALA A 342 8.31 19.95 -7.98
C ALA A 342 7.38 21.05 -8.53
N ALA A 343 7.69 22.32 -8.25
CA ALA A 343 6.95 23.45 -8.78
C ALA A 343 7.06 23.55 -10.30
N ALA A 344 8.25 23.33 -10.86
CA ALA A 344 8.49 23.34 -12.31
C ALA A 344 7.74 22.19 -13.02
N ALA A 345 7.62 21.04 -12.36
CA ALA A 345 6.86 19.88 -12.84
C ALA A 345 5.33 20.01 -12.62
N GLY A 346 4.86 21.04 -11.91
CA GLY A 346 3.45 21.17 -11.52
C GLY A 346 2.98 20.07 -10.58
N GLN A 347 3.91 19.41 -9.89
CA GLN A 347 3.62 18.27 -8.99
C GLN A 347 3.57 18.76 -7.54
N PRO A 348 2.47 18.56 -6.81
CA PRO A 348 2.39 18.95 -5.41
C PRO A 348 3.39 18.14 -4.57
N ALA A 349 4.11 18.84 -3.67
CA ALA A 349 5.12 18.23 -2.82
C ALA A 349 5.08 18.80 -1.41
N VAL A 350 5.37 17.95 -0.42
CA VAL A 350 5.47 18.32 1.01
C VAL A 350 6.68 17.63 1.63
N PHE A 351 7.37 18.35 2.52
CA PHE A 351 8.56 17.89 3.21
C PHE A 351 8.23 17.62 4.68
N ILE A 352 8.50 16.41 5.15
CA ILE A 352 8.10 15.97 6.49
C ILE A 352 9.18 15.18 7.22
N SER A 353 9.05 15.11 8.53
CA SER A 353 9.61 14.03 9.33
C SER A 353 8.47 13.30 10.05
N ALA A 354 8.12 12.14 9.54
CA ALA A 354 7.07 11.32 10.15
C ALA A 354 7.42 10.89 11.59
N ALA A 355 8.71 10.65 11.85
CA ALA A 355 9.20 10.24 13.17
C ALA A 355 9.14 11.37 14.20
N ARG A 356 9.34 12.63 13.77
CA ARG A 356 9.34 13.83 14.65
C ARG A 356 8.06 14.65 14.56
N GLY A 357 7.11 14.28 13.71
CA GLY A 357 5.87 15.03 13.53
C GLY A 357 6.02 16.36 12.79
N ILE A 358 7.15 16.59 12.10
CA ILE A 358 7.41 17.84 11.38
C ILE A 358 6.64 17.83 10.05
N GLY A 359 6.01 18.97 9.71
CA GLY A 359 5.35 19.18 8.42
C GLY A 359 3.99 18.48 8.24
N LEU A 360 3.45 17.83 9.27
CA LEU A 360 2.20 17.06 9.18
C LEU A 360 0.96 17.93 8.93
N ASP A 361 0.92 19.15 9.47
CA ASP A 361 -0.21 20.06 9.23
C ASP A 361 -0.25 20.50 7.77
N ARG A 362 0.91 20.80 7.18
CA ARG A 362 1.02 21.11 5.75
C ARG A 362 0.65 19.90 4.89
N LEU A 363 1.02 18.68 5.32
CA LEU A 363 0.60 17.43 4.66
C LEU A 363 -0.92 17.29 4.68
N ARG A 364 -1.57 17.54 5.82
CA ARG A 364 -3.05 17.48 5.94
C ARG A 364 -3.72 18.50 5.02
N GLU A 365 -3.28 19.77 5.06
CA GLU A 365 -3.81 20.83 4.20
C GLU A 365 -3.68 20.50 2.70
N THR A 366 -2.48 20.09 2.28
CA THR A 366 -2.23 19.80 0.86
C THR A 366 -3.00 18.57 0.40
N THR A 367 -3.10 17.54 1.25
CA THR A 367 -3.91 16.35 0.97
C THR A 367 -5.38 16.70 0.86
N LEU A 368 -5.90 17.56 1.76
CA LEU A 368 -7.29 18.05 1.71
C LEU A 368 -7.55 18.80 0.41
N GLY A 369 -6.64 19.70 0.00
CA GLY A 369 -6.76 20.42 -1.26
C GLY A 369 -6.84 19.49 -2.47
N LEU A 370 -6.09 18.38 -2.49
CA LEU A 370 -6.18 17.38 -3.57
C LEU A 370 -7.48 16.58 -3.53
N VAL A 371 -7.96 16.24 -2.33
CA VAL A 371 -9.25 15.55 -2.14
C VAL A 371 -10.41 16.41 -2.61
N GLU A 372 -10.34 17.73 -2.40
CA GLU A 372 -11.39 18.68 -2.74
C GLU A 372 -11.25 19.29 -4.15
N ALA A 373 -10.20 18.93 -4.87
CA ALA A 373 -9.92 19.50 -6.19
C ALA A 373 -11.01 19.20 -7.24
N ASP A 374 -11.76 18.12 -7.07
CA ASP A 374 -12.87 17.72 -7.95
C ASP A 374 -14.25 18.10 -7.38
N TYR A 375 -14.28 18.81 -6.23
CA TYR A 375 -15.55 19.20 -5.62
C TYR A 375 -16.15 20.40 -6.37
N SER A 376 -17.48 20.34 -6.54
CA SER A 376 -18.28 21.42 -7.12
C SER A 376 -19.31 21.95 -6.12
N ASP A 377 -19.57 23.25 -6.19
CA ASP A 377 -20.56 23.91 -5.37
C ASP A 377 -21.94 23.80 -6.00
N HIS A 378 -22.90 23.36 -5.23
CA HIS A 378 -24.29 23.16 -5.65
C HIS A 378 -25.25 23.87 -4.69
N THR A 379 -26.45 24.14 -5.19
CA THR A 379 -27.57 24.64 -4.36
C THR A 379 -28.81 23.82 -4.67
N ALA A 380 -29.50 23.35 -3.64
CA ALA A 380 -30.75 22.63 -3.79
C ALA A 380 -31.80 23.14 -2.82
N LEU A 381 -33.09 23.05 -3.22
CA LEU A 381 -34.22 23.26 -2.36
C LEU A 381 -34.75 21.91 -1.90
N LEU A 382 -34.89 21.74 -0.60
CA LEU A 382 -35.27 20.47 0.01
C LEU A 382 -36.48 20.68 0.92
N PRO A 383 -37.63 20.04 0.66
CA PRO A 383 -38.80 20.12 1.56
C PRO A 383 -38.41 19.72 2.99
N MET A 384 -38.88 20.48 3.99
CA MET A 384 -38.57 20.18 5.41
C MET A 384 -39.07 18.80 5.84
N ALA A 385 -40.08 18.26 5.17
CA ALA A 385 -40.61 16.91 5.41
C ALA A 385 -39.64 15.79 4.97
N GLU A 386 -38.62 16.10 4.11
CA GLU A 386 -37.69 15.13 3.52
C GLU A 386 -36.44 14.89 4.38
N ALA A 387 -36.67 14.54 5.65
CA ALA A 387 -35.57 14.32 6.61
C ALA A 387 -34.56 13.27 6.17
N LYS A 388 -34.99 12.24 5.41
CA LYS A 388 -34.07 11.20 4.89
C LYS A 388 -33.11 11.74 3.84
N SER A 389 -33.61 12.54 2.89
CA SER A 389 -32.83 13.16 1.84
C SER A 389 -31.84 14.16 2.43
N ARG A 390 -32.24 14.92 3.44
CA ARG A 390 -31.40 15.85 4.18
C ARG A 390 -30.28 15.10 4.92
N ALA A 391 -30.60 14.03 5.67
CA ALA A 391 -29.60 13.22 6.36
C ALA A 391 -28.58 12.59 5.38
N TYR A 392 -29.04 12.12 4.22
CA TYR A 392 -28.15 11.59 3.19
C TYR A 392 -27.24 12.68 2.62
N LEU A 393 -27.78 13.87 2.28
CA LEU A 393 -26.98 15.00 1.82
C LEU A 393 -25.86 15.35 2.81
N HIS A 394 -26.18 15.44 4.10
CA HIS A 394 -25.21 15.71 5.16
C HIS A 394 -24.16 14.57 5.34
N SER A 395 -24.48 13.35 4.91
CA SER A 395 -23.55 12.21 5.03
C SER A 395 -22.52 12.13 3.88
N VAL A 396 -22.87 12.65 2.68
CA VAL A 396 -22.07 12.46 1.46
C VAL A 396 -21.55 13.77 0.85
N ALA A 397 -22.03 14.92 1.33
CA ALA A 397 -21.64 16.25 0.87
C ALA A 397 -21.29 17.17 2.04
N GLU A 398 -20.49 18.18 1.78
CA GLU A 398 -20.19 19.25 2.72
C GLU A 398 -21.26 20.33 2.63
N VAL A 399 -22.06 20.48 3.67
CA VAL A 399 -23.05 21.55 3.73
C VAL A 399 -22.40 22.86 4.14
N LEU A 400 -22.40 23.84 3.23
CA LEU A 400 -21.78 25.16 3.42
C LEU A 400 -22.74 26.12 4.13
N ALA A 401 -24.03 26.06 3.79
CA ALA A 401 -25.07 26.88 4.40
C ALA A 401 -26.43 26.21 4.26
N GLU A 402 -27.31 26.42 5.22
CA GLU A 402 -28.68 25.92 5.21
C GLU A 402 -29.62 27.02 5.73
N ASP A 403 -30.45 27.54 4.83
CA ASP A 403 -31.42 28.60 5.12
C ASP A 403 -32.86 28.01 5.08
N ALA A 404 -33.62 28.23 6.13
CA ALA A 404 -35.02 27.84 6.15
C ALA A 404 -35.87 28.91 5.47
N GLY A 405 -36.84 28.49 4.66
CA GLY A 405 -37.73 29.41 3.98
C GLY A 405 -38.91 28.72 3.29
N LEU A 406 -39.46 29.36 2.30
CA LEU A 406 -40.63 28.90 1.57
C LEU A 406 -40.28 28.71 0.09
N ALA A 407 -40.93 27.74 -0.54
CA ALA A 407 -40.87 27.55 -1.99
C ALA A 407 -42.22 27.25 -2.58
N THR A 408 -42.38 27.61 -3.86
CA THR A 408 -43.57 27.28 -4.69
C THR A 408 -43.12 26.36 -5.82
N ASP A 409 -44.06 25.69 -6.45
CA ASP A 409 -43.78 24.98 -7.70
C ASP A 409 -43.56 25.99 -8.82
N ALA A 410 -42.47 25.80 -9.59
CA ALA A 410 -42.10 26.69 -10.70
C ALA A 410 -43.06 26.60 -11.91
N PHE A 411 -43.87 25.54 -11.98
CA PHE A 411 -44.77 25.25 -13.11
C PHE A 411 -46.26 25.38 -12.76
N ASP A 412 -46.58 25.56 -11.47
CA ASP A 412 -47.99 25.71 -11.00
C ASP A 412 -48.10 26.81 -9.94
N ASP A 413 -48.46 28.00 -10.37
CA ASP A 413 -48.68 29.17 -9.51
C ASP A 413 -49.81 28.96 -8.47
N ALA A 414 -50.69 27.95 -8.65
CA ALA A 414 -51.71 27.61 -7.71
C ALA A 414 -51.29 26.54 -6.67
N ALA A 415 -50.07 26.02 -6.81
CA ALA A 415 -49.53 25.03 -5.88
C ALA A 415 -49.33 25.64 -4.49
N PRO A 416 -49.54 24.85 -3.42
CA PRO A 416 -49.35 25.33 -2.06
C PRO A 416 -47.88 25.68 -1.81
N VAL A 417 -47.65 26.76 -1.07
CA VAL A 417 -46.32 27.13 -0.60
C VAL A 417 -45.80 26.09 0.39
N LEU A 418 -44.63 25.55 0.16
CA LEU A 418 -44.02 24.50 0.97
C LEU A 418 -42.89 25.06 1.80
N PRO A 419 -42.73 24.67 3.08
CA PRO A 419 -41.56 24.98 3.86
C PRO A 419 -40.39 24.12 3.36
N VAL A 420 -39.25 24.79 3.05
CA VAL A 420 -38.07 24.17 2.48
C VAL A 420 -36.81 24.67 3.18
N PHE A 421 -35.73 23.87 3.06
CA PHE A 421 -34.38 24.32 3.27
C PHE A 421 -33.73 24.64 1.91
N ARG A 422 -33.10 25.82 1.79
CA ARG A 422 -32.16 26.13 0.73
C ARG A 422 -30.79 25.72 1.21
N VAL A 423 -30.25 24.63 0.67
CA VAL A 423 -29.00 24.04 1.09
C VAL A 423 -27.94 24.34 0.04
N ARG A 424 -26.91 25.06 0.43
CA ARG A 424 -25.67 25.20 -0.36
C ARG A 424 -24.70 24.13 0.10
N TYR A 425 -24.25 23.30 -0.80
CA TYR A 425 -23.37 22.21 -0.48
C TYR A 425 -22.28 22.03 -1.53
N ARG A 426 -21.21 21.41 -1.13
CA ARG A 426 -20.08 21.02 -1.98
C ARG A 426 -20.01 19.51 -2.05
N ALA A 427 -19.94 18.96 -3.26
CA ALA A 427 -19.92 17.53 -3.48
C ALA A 427 -18.78 17.13 -4.43
N SER A 428 -18.18 15.94 -4.19
CA SER A 428 -17.20 15.37 -5.11
C SER A 428 -17.88 14.93 -6.41
N ALA A 429 -17.13 14.90 -7.50
CA ALA A 429 -17.58 14.37 -8.78
C ALA A 429 -18.10 12.94 -8.70
N LYS A 430 -17.67 12.16 -7.72
CA LYS A 430 -18.14 10.80 -7.43
C LYS A 430 -19.55 10.77 -6.86
N ASN A 431 -19.88 11.69 -5.94
CA ASN A 431 -21.15 11.72 -5.22
C ASN A 431 -22.21 12.59 -5.91
N ALA A 432 -21.78 13.55 -6.74
CA ALA A 432 -22.67 14.47 -7.45
C ALA A 432 -23.80 13.74 -8.24
N PRO A 433 -23.55 12.68 -9.02
CA PRO A 433 -24.61 12.03 -9.80
C PRO A 433 -25.71 11.39 -8.95
N ASP A 434 -25.40 10.86 -7.77
CA ASP A 434 -26.38 10.26 -6.89
C ASP A 434 -27.17 11.34 -6.14
N LEU A 435 -26.52 12.44 -5.77
CA LEU A 435 -27.16 13.63 -5.24
C LEU A 435 -28.08 14.27 -6.28
N ASP A 436 -27.67 14.45 -7.51
CA ASP A 436 -28.46 15.00 -8.59
C ASP A 436 -29.71 14.14 -8.84
N ARG A 437 -29.57 12.82 -8.86
CA ARG A 437 -30.71 11.90 -9.01
C ARG A 437 -31.70 12.02 -7.83
N MET A 438 -31.18 12.15 -6.60
CA MET A 438 -32.02 12.27 -5.40
C MET A 438 -32.70 13.63 -5.34
N LEU A 439 -31.98 14.70 -5.64
CA LEU A 439 -32.46 16.09 -5.51
C LEU A 439 -33.23 16.55 -6.76
N GLY A 440 -33.02 15.94 -7.92
CA GLY A 440 -33.68 16.27 -9.19
C GLY A 440 -35.19 16.19 -9.12
N ARG A 441 -35.75 15.39 -8.22
CA ARG A 441 -37.20 15.35 -7.94
C ARG A 441 -37.76 16.65 -7.32
N PHE A 442 -36.89 17.54 -6.87
CA PHE A 442 -37.23 18.84 -6.27
C PHE A 442 -36.83 20.04 -7.13
N GLU A 443 -36.32 19.80 -8.36
CA GLU A 443 -35.88 20.87 -9.29
C GLU A 443 -37.01 21.85 -9.65
N ALA A 444 -38.29 21.41 -9.56
CA ALA A 444 -39.43 22.25 -9.80
C ALA A 444 -39.69 23.28 -8.68
N LEU A 445 -39.03 23.16 -7.54
CA LEU A 445 -39.20 24.10 -6.43
C LEU A 445 -38.49 25.43 -6.72
N ARG A 446 -39.18 26.55 -6.50
CA ARG A 446 -38.67 27.90 -6.61
C ARG A 446 -38.69 28.59 -5.26
N TRP A 447 -37.56 29.10 -4.85
CA TRP A 447 -37.44 29.84 -3.59
C TRP A 447 -38.25 31.12 -3.63
N VAL A 448 -39.00 31.37 -2.57
CA VAL A 448 -39.78 32.62 -2.37
C VAL A 448 -38.92 33.54 -1.53
N GLU A 449 -38.48 34.66 -2.09
CA GLU A 449 -37.78 35.67 -1.33
C GLU A 449 -38.66 36.19 -0.21
N PRO A 450 -38.19 36.25 1.06
CA PRO A 450 -38.95 36.85 2.14
C PRO A 450 -39.20 38.31 1.81
N ASP A 451 -40.45 38.72 1.90
CA ASP A 451 -40.83 40.13 1.70
C ASP A 451 -40.09 41.00 2.74
N PRO A 452 -39.22 41.91 2.30
CA PRO A 452 -38.47 42.77 3.23
C PRO A 452 -39.37 43.72 4.05
N ALA A 453 -40.67 43.83 3.71
CA ALA A 453 -41.66 44.65 4.42
C ALA A 453 -42.45 43.87 5.48
N ALA A 454 -42.32 42.55 5.59
CA ALA A 454 -42.92 41.75 6.63
C ALA A 454 -42.02 41.71 7.87
N GLU A 455 -42.01 42.81 8.64
CA GLU A 455 -41.50 42.75 10.01
C GLU A 455 -42.37 41.73 10.79
N PRO A 456 -41.77 40.86 11.64
CA PRO A 456 -42.55 40.02 12.53
C PRO A 456 -43.31 40.94 13.44
N SER A 457 -44.66 40.98 13.28
CA SER A 457 -45.56 41.62 14.24
C SER A 457 -45.28 41.00 15.62
N GLY A 458 -44.56 41.78 16.41
CA GLY A 458 -44.28 41.43 17.79
C GLY A 458 -45.59 41.57 18.59
N ASP A 459 -46.34 40.49 18.70
CA ASP A 459 -47.40 40.35 19.71
C ASP A 459 -47.36 38.89 20.20
N GLY A 460 -46.86 38.70 21.39
CA GLY A 460 -47.03 37.44 22.09
C GLY A 460 -45.81 36.93 22.88
N ALA A 461 -45.14 37.78 23.68
CA ALA A 461 -44.24 37.28 24.70
C ALA A 461 -44.07 38.25 25.88
N GLU A 462 -45.23 38.68 26.44
CA GLU A 462 -45.26 39.35 27.74
C GLU A 462 -46.35 38.69 28.61
N ALA A 463 -46.12 37.45 29.03
CA ALA A 463 -46.82 36.81 30.16
C ALA A 463 -46.07 35.51 30.48
N ASP A 464 -45.05 35.61 31.33
CA ASP A 464 -44.63 34.61 32.32
C ASP A 464 -43.24 34.95 32.85
N ARG A 465 -43.20 36.12 33.51
CA ARG A 465 -42.16 36.45 34.49
C ARG A 465 -42.84 36.73 35.81
N GLU A 466 -43.25 35.67 36.52
CA GLU A 466 -43.45 35.73 37.98
C GLU A 466 -43.59 34.29 38.49
N ALA A 467 -42.55 33.85 39.15
CA ALA A 467 -42.55 32.88 40.24
C ALA A 467 -41.24 32.08 40.27
N ALA A 468 -40.24 32.66 40.83
CA ALA A 468 -39.18 31.90 41.49
C ALA A 468 -39.48 31.87 43.00
N PRO A 469 -39.39 30.77 43.71
CA PRO A 469 -39.12 30.79 45.15
C PRO A 469 -37.65 30.54 45.40
N GLU A 470 -37.10 31.45 46.12
CA GLU A 470 -35.89 31.44 46.94
C GLU A 470 -35.96 30.31 47.99
N ALA A 471 -34.99 29.44 48.07
CA ALA A 471 -34.53 28.66 49.24
C ALA A 471 -33.43 27.69 48.72
N ALA A 472 -32.32 27.52 49.29
CA ALA A 472 -31.68 27.88 50.54
C ALA A 472 -30.18 27.53 50.35
N ARG A 473 -29.35 28.34 50.95
CA ARG A 473 -27.93 28.07 51.24
C ARG A 473 -27.82 26.86 52.19
N GLU A 474 -26.75 26.08 51.99
CA GLU A 474 -25.77 25.75 53.05
C GLU A 474 -25.13 24.39 52.83
N ALA A 475 -23.82 24.45 53.08
CA ALA A 475 -22.89 23.47 53.63
C ALA A 475 -22.13 22.59 52.63
N ASP A 476 -20.96 22.87 52.34
CA ASP A 476 -19.56 22.71 52.79
C ASP A 476 -19.16 21.32 53.33
N PRO A 477 -17.87 20.96 53.42
CA PRO A 477 -17.12 20.09 52.53
C PRO A 477 -16.62 18.80 53.21
N ALA A 478 -15.75 18.05 52.49
CA ALA A 478 -14.89 16.94 52.96
C ALA A 478 -15.49 15.52 52.94
N ARG A 479 -15.09 14.82 51.86
CA ARG A 479 -14.22 13.61 51.98
C ARG A 479 -13.74 13.15 50.60
#